data_bb69620d70dcb69cf9f060ab86660576
#
_entry.id   bb69620d70dcb69cf9f060ab86660576
#
_cell.length_a   1.000
_cell.length_b   1.000
_cell.length_c   1.000
_cell.angle_alpha   90.00
_cell.angle_beta   90.00
_cell.angle_gamma   90.00
#
_symmetry.space_group_name_H-M   'P 1'
#
loop_
_entity.id
_entity.type
_entity.pdbx_description
1 polymer ?
#
loop_
_entity_poly.entity_id
_entity_poly.type
_entity_poly.pdbx_seq_one_letter_code
_entity_poly.pdbx_strand_id
1 'polypeptide(L)'
;MSAADYLDEYFENDLVKATMASPGIIGTALGVYSPGTAYVMLHHVMGDVDGNIGAWGLARGGMGAISNAIASAYQEFGGEIRTNAGVDQIKVVNGKAVGVILENGDEIFSNIVVSNLD
;
A
#
# COMPACT_ATOMS: atom_id res chain seq x y z
N MET A 1 -10.20 18.85 -4.14
CA MET A 1 -9.38 20.03 -3.79
C MET A 1 -7.94 19.72 -4.12
N SER A 2 -7.21 20.64 -4.71
CA SER A 2 -5.77 20.53 -4.93
C SER A 2 -5.00 20.98 -3.68
N ALA A 3 -3.70 20.64 -3.59
CA ALA A 3 -2.84 21.12 -2.52
C ALA A 3 -2.72 22.65 -2.55
N ALA A 4 -2.65 23.24 -3.74
CA ALA A 4 -2.60 24.70 -3.92
C ALA A 4 -3.87 25.36 -3.38
N ASP A 5 -5.08 24.92 -3.78
CA ASP A 5 -6.34 25.48 -3.28
C ASP A 5 -6.45 25.37 -1.76
N TYR A 6 -6.02 24.22 -1.20
CA TYR A 6 -6.06 24.02 0.25
C TYR A 6 -5.13 24.98 0.99
N LEU A 7 -3.90 25.17 0.50
CA LEU A 7 -2.92 26.03 1.15
C LEU A 7 -3.24 27.52 0.98
N ASP A 8 -3.94 27.92 -0.09
CA ASP A 8 -4.41 29.27 -0.31
C ASP A 8 -5.44 29.73 0.74
N GLU A 9 -6.12 28.78 1.41
CA GLU A 9 -7.04 29.10 2.53
C GLU A 9 -6.30 29.51 3.81
N TYR A 10 -5.03 29.14 3.96
CA TYR A 10 -4.28 29.33 5.22
C TYR A 10 -3.04 30.22 5.11
N PHE A 11 -2.47 30.35 3.92
CA PHE A 11 -1.20 31.04 3.71
C PHE A 11 -1.25 32.02 2.55
N GLU A 12 -0.66 33.21 2.76
CA GLU A 12 -0.52 34.22 1.70
C GLU A 12 0.84 34.09 0.97
N ASN A 13 1.87 33.64 1.67
CA ASN A 13 3.24 33.60 1.17
C ASN A 13 3.48 32.39 0.25
N ASP A 14 3.83 32.65 -1.02
CA ASP A 14 4.02 31.62 -2.05
C ASP A 14 5.18 30.68 -1.74
N LEU A 15 6.24 31.14 -1.08
CA LEU A 15 7.37 30.28 -0.69
C LEU A 15 6.95 29.25 0.37
N VAL A 16 6.12 29.69 1.34
CA VAL A 16 5.55 28.78 2.34
C VAL A 16 4.64 27.75 1.66
N LYS A 17 3.74 28.21 0.79
CA LYS A 17 2.84 27.34 0.04
C LYS A 17 3.60 26.33 -0.81
N ALA A 18 4.62 26.76 -1.56
CA ALA A 18 5.44 25.89 -2.38
C ALA A 18 6.15 24.80 -1.56
N THR A 19 6.67 25.17 -0.39
CA THR A 19 7.33 24.22 0.51
C THR A 19 6.34 23.21 1.09
N MET A 20 5.18 23.70 1.56
CA MET A 20 4.15 22.86 2.16
C MET A 20 3.42 21.96 1.15
N ALA A 21 3.35 22.35 -0.12
CA ALA A 21 2.70 21.57 -1.16
C ALA A 21 3.53 20.37 -1.64
N SER A 22 4.84 20.37 -1.38
CA SER A 22 5.74 19.33 -1.89
C SER A 22 5.32 17.90 -1.54
N PRO A 23 4.84 17.56 -0.33
CA PRO A 23 4.32 16.23 -0.03
C PRO A 23 3.09 15.84 -0.87
N GLY A 24 2.36 16.80 -1.44
CA GLY A 24 1.16 16.54 -2.24
C GLY A 24 1.43 15.88 -3.59
N ILE A 25 2.68 15.83 -4.02
CA ILE A 25 3.08 15.22 -5.31
C ILE A 25 4.00 14.00 -5.14
N ILE A 26 4.27 13.58 -3.92
CA ILE A 26 5.08 12.38 -3.65
C ILE A 26 4.30 11.13 -4.07
N GLY A 27 4.92 10.30 -4.90
CA GLY A 27 4.32 9.04 -5.36
C GLY A 27 3.19 9.22 -6.39
N THR A 28 3.03 10.40 -6.97
CA THR A 28 2.03 10.70 -8.00
C THR A 28 2.68 11.28 -9.26
N ALA A 29 1.98 11.19 -10.39
CA ALA A 29 2.34 11.91 -11.62
C ALA A 29 1.53 13.22 -11.76
N LEU A 30 1.11 13.82 -10.62
CA LEU A 30 0.26 15.00 -10.57
C LEU A 30 1.07 16.24 -10.17
N GLY A 31 0.58 17.42 -10.56
CA GLY A 31 1.08 18.72 -10.07
C GLY A 31 0.25 19.22 -8.90
N VAL A 32 0.76 20.18 -8.13
CA VAL A 32 0.12 20.71 -6.91
C VAL A 32 -1.26 21.34 -7.13
N TYR A 33 -1.60 21.70 -8.36
CA TYR A 33 -2.92 22.19 -8.78
C TYR A 33 -3.89 21.08 -9.19
N SER A 34 -3.44 19.83 -9.25
CA SER A 34 -4.30 18.71 -9.64
C SER A 34 -5.25 18.33 -8.51
N PRO A 35 -6.53 17.99 -8.81
CA PRO A 35 -7.46 17.51 -7.79
C PRO A 35 -6.93 16.27 -7.07
N GLY A 36 -7.16 16.19 -5.77
CA GLY A 36 -6.73 15.08 -4.93
C GLY A 36 -5.38 15.27 -4.25
N THR A 37 -4.54 16.20 -4.71
CA THR A 37 -3.20 16.42 -4.14
C THR A 37 -3.23 17.00 -2.72
N ALA A 38 -4.31 17.64 -2.29
CA ALA A 38 -4.51 18.03 -0.89
C ALA A 38 -4.58 16.79 0.01
N TYR A 39 -5.29 15.74 -0.40
CA TYR A 39 -5.34 14.47 0.33
C TYR A 39 -3.95 13.84 0.44
N VAL A 40 -3.21 13.77 -0.67
CA VAL A 40 -1.85 13.21 -0.69
C VAL A 40 -0.94 13.97 0.28
N MET A 41 -0.99 15.30 0.26
CA MET A 41 -0.21 16.16 1.16
C MET A 41 -0.54 15.88 2.63
N LEU A 42 -1.82 15.88 2.99
CA LEU A 42 -2.28 15.64 4.37
C LEU A 42 -1.94 14.22 4.83
N HIS A 43 -2.09 13.22 3.94
CA HIS A 43 -1.74 11.84 4.23
C HIS A 43 -0.26 11.68 4.65
N HIS A 44 0.64 12.41 4.01
CA HIS A 44 2.07 12.34 4.32
C HIS A 44 2.45 12.97 5.67
N VAL A 45 1.59 13.80 6.26
CA VAL A 45 1.88 14.47 7.54
C VAL A 45 0.99 14.00 8.69
N MET A 46 0.14 12.99 8.47
CA MET A 46 -0.77 12.48 9.49
C MET A 46 -0.22 11.32 10.33
N GLY A 47 0.99 10.85 10.03
CA GLY A 47 1.61 9.75 10.76
C GLY A 47 1.93 10.11 12.20
N ASP A 48 1.99 9.11 13.06
CA ASP A 48 2.45 9.22 14.44
C ASP A 48 3.50 8.13 14.69
N VAL A 49 4.68 8.53 15.14
CA VAL A 49 5.75 7.61 15.55
C VAL A 49 6.15 7.97 16.98
N ASP A 50 5.80 7.11 17.94
CA ASP A 50 6.08 7.29 19.37
C ASP A 50 5.63 8.67 19.91
N GLY A 51 4.44 9.14 19.53
CA GLY A 51 3.86 10.40 19.94
C GLY A 51 4.37 11.62 19.16
N ASN A 52 5.20 11.42 18.14
CA ASN A 52 5.65 12.49 17.25
C ASN A 52 4.73 12.55 16.02
N ILE A 53 3.73 13.43 16.06
CA ILE A 53 2.78 13.63 14.97
C ILE A 53 3.50 14.20 13.75
N GLY A 54 3.19 13.66 12.56
CA GLY A 54 3.81 14.05 11.29
C GLY A 54 5.16 13.38 11.02
N ALA A 55 5.65 12.54 11.95
CA ALA A 55 6.89 11.82 11.75
C ALA A 55 6.72 10.64 10.79
N TRP A 56 7.77 10.36 10.05
CA TRP A 56 7.88 9.20 9.18
C TRP A 56 8.70 8.11 9.85
N GLY A 57 8.13 6.91 9.92
CA GLY A 57 8.85 5.73 10.38
C GLY A 57 9.56 5.03 9.21
N LEU A 58 10.81 4.64 9.43
CA LEU A 58 11.57 3.80 8.50
C LEU A 58 11.76 2.42 9.13
N ALA A 59 11.31 1.39 8.42
CA ALA A 59 11.47 0.02 8.89
C ALA A 59 12.96 -0.38 8.95
N ARG A 60 13.42 -0.87 10.10
CA ARG A 60 14.77 -1.43 10.22
C ARG A 60 14.89 -2.66 9.32
N GLY A 61 15.85 -2.67 8.40
CA GLY A 61 16.01 -3.71 7.38
C GLY A 61 15.26 -3.43 6.08
N GLY A 62 14.70 -2.20 5.92
CA GLY A 62 14.04 -1.74 4.70
C GLY A 62 12.60 -2.24 4.58
N MET A 63 11.98 -2.00 3.42
CA MET A 63 10.56 -2.36 3.17
C MET A 63 10.31 -3.87 3.25
N GLY A 64 11.28 -4.68 2.83
CA GLY A 64 11.19 -6.15 2.93
C GLY A 64 11.03 -6.66 4.37
N ALA A 65 11.52 -5.91 5.36
CA ALA A 65 11.35 -6.27 6.77
C ALA A 65 9.87 -6.23 7.20
N ILE A 66 9.06 -5.35 6.62
CA ILE A 66 7.62 -5.28 6.89
C ILE A 66 6.94 -6.55 6.35
N SER A 67 7.24 -6.95 5.11
CA SER A 67 6.71 -8.17 4.52
C SER A 67 7.11 -9.42 5.33
N ASN A 68 8.37 -9.47 5.78
CA ASN A 68 8.87 -10.57 6.59
C ASN A 68 8.20 -10.60 7.98
N ALA A 69 7.93 -9.46 8.60
CA ALA A 69 7.21 -9.40 9.87
C ALA A 69 5.77 -9.92 9.73
N ILE A 70 5.07 -9.55 8.65
CA ILE A 70 3.73 -10.07 8.35
C ILE A 70 3.79 -11.57 8.09
N ALA A 71 4.78 -12.05 7.32
CA ALA A 71 4.98 -13.46 7.05
C ALA A 71 5.23 -14.27 8.33
N SER A 72 6.07 -13.76 9.23
CA SER A 72 6.35 -14.39 10.53
C SER A 72 5.08 -14.49 11.39
N ALA A 73 4.33 -13.40 11.51
CA ALA A 73 3.06 -13.40 12.24
C ALA A 73 2.05 -14.41 11.65
N TYR A 74 1.95 -14.48 10.31
CA TYR A 74 1.09 -15.44 9.64
C TYR A 74 1.48 -16.89 9.97
N GLN A 75 2.79 -17.19 9.99
CA GLN A 75 3.28 -18.52 10.36
C GLN A 75 3.05 -18.87 11.84
N GLU A 76 3.17 -17.88 12.75
CA GLU A 76 2.83 -18.05 14.16
C GLU A 76 1.36 -18.44 14.38
N PHE A 77 0.46 -17.96 13.51
CA PHE A 77 -0.95 -18.38 13.48
C PHE A 77 -1.21 -19.69 12.75
N GLY A 78 -0.16 -20.44 12.37
CA GLY A 78 -0.27 -21.73 11.70
C GLY A 78 -0.41 -21.64 10.18
N GLY A 79 -0.16 -20.49 9.59
CA GLY A 79 -0.18 -20.30 8.13
C GLY A 79 1.01 -20.94 7.45
N GLU A 80 0.83 -21.43 6.22
CA GLU A 80 1.88 -21.99 5.39
C GLU A 80 2.22 -21.03 4.24
N ILE A 81 3.51 -20.72 4.08
CA ILE A 81 4.02 -19.90 2.98
C ILE A 81 4.81 -20.80 2.03
N ARG A 82 4.44 -20.78 0.76
CA ARG A 82 5.14 -21.46 -0.32
C ARG A 82 5.73 -20.42 -1.27
N THR A 83 7.04 -20.41 -1.39
CA THR A 83 7.77 -19.65 -2.41
C THR A 83 8.08 -20.54 -3.62
N ASN A 84 8.39 -19.92 -4.77
CA ASN A 84 8.62 -20.64 -6.03
C ASN A 84 7.45 -21.58 -6.42
N ALA A 85 6.23 -21.17 -6.06
CA ALA A 85 4.99 -21.87 -6.32
C ALA A 85 4.10 -20.99 -7.21
N GLY A 86 4.53 -20.77 -8.45
CA GLY A 86 3.78 -20.00 -9.44
C GLY A 86 2.40 -20.62 -9.63
N VAL A 87 1.36 -19.76 -9.59
CA VAL A 87 -0.03 -20.19 -9.84
C VAL A 87 -0.33 -19.99 -11.31
N ASP A 88 -0.70 -21.08 -11.98
CA ASP A 88 -1.10 -21.07 -13.40
C ASP A 88 -2.56 -20.58 -13.53
N GLN A 89 -3.46 -21.13 -12.71
CA GLN A 89 -4.86 -20.72 -12.77
C GLN A 89 -5.62 -20.93 -11.44
N ILE A 90 -6.71 -20.19 -11.29
CA ILE A 90 -7.71 -20.43 -10.24
C ILE A 90 -8.64 -21.56 -10.72
N LYS A 91 -8.71 -22.63 -9.92
CA LYS A 91 -9.62 -23.76 -10.21
C LYS A 91 -11.05 -23.39 -9.88
N VAL A 92 -11.90 -23.40 -10.90
CA VAL A 92 -13.33 -23.10 -10.77
C VAL A 92 -14.17 -24.32 -11.11
N VAL A 93 -15.08 -24.67 -10.20
CA VAL A 93 -16.05 -25.76 -10.41
C VAL A 93 -17.48 -25.22 -10.17
N ASN A 94 -18.35 -25.37 -11.14
CA ASN A 94 -19.73 -24.87 -11.07
C ASN A 94 -19.84 -23.38 -10.68
N GLY A 95 -18.93 -22.54 -11.22
CA GLY A 95 -18.92 -21.10 -10.96
C GLY A 95 -18.33 -20.70 -9.60
N LYS A 96 -17.77 -21.63 -8.83
CA LYS A 96 -17.15 -21.37 -7.53
C LYS A 96 -15.65 -21.67 -7.59
N ALA A 97 -14.82 -20.74 -7.11
CA ALA A 97 -13.41 -20.99 -6.88
C ALA A 97 -13.25 -22.04 -5.75
N VAL A 98 -12.51 -23.11 -6.04
CA VAL A 98 -12.31 -24.24 -5.13
C VAL A 98 -10.84 -24.48 -4.82
N GLY A 99 -9.94 -23.67 -5.37
CA GLY A 99 -8.50 -23.80 -5.18
C GLY A 99 -7.72 -23.15 -6.30
N VAL A 100 -6.45 -23.53 -6.40
CA VAL A 100 -5.53 -23.10 -7.46
C VAL A 100 -4.80 -24.28 -8.06
N ILE A 101 -4.33 -24.13 -9.29
CA ILE A 101 -3.43 -25.07 -9.97
C ILE A 101 -2.09 -24.35 -10.12
N LEU A 102 -1.01 -24.98 -9.67
CA LEU A 102 0.33 -24.46 -9.79
C LEU A 102 0.92 -24.76 -11.17
N GLU A 103 1.94 -24.02 -11.58
CA GLU A 103 2.66 -24.23 -12.86
C GLU A 103 3.25 -25.63 -13.01
N ASN A 104 3.56 -26.29 -11.91
CA ASN A 104 4.04 -27.69 -11.91
C ASN A 104 2.92 -28.73 -11.99
N GLY A 105 1.66 -28.31 -12.07
CA GLY A 105 0.48 -29.15 -12.14
C GLY A 105 -0.12 -29.57 -10.79
N ASP A 106 0.49 -29.18 -9.66
CA ASP A 106 -0.08 -29.46 -8.34
C ASP A 106 -1.36 -28.68 -8.11
N GLU A 107 -2.33 -29.29 -7.46
CA GLU A 107 -3.58 -28.65 -7.08
C GLU A 107 -3.63 -28.39 -5.57
N ILE A 108 -4.00 -27.16 -5.21
CA ILE A 108 -4.22 -26.76 -3.82
C ILE A 108 -5.69 -26.37 -3.67
N PHE A 109 -6.42 -27.12 -2.84
CA PHE A 109 -7.85 -26.88 -2.60
C PHE A 109 -8.07 -25.93 -1.43
N SER A 110 -9.05 -25.02 -1.58
CA SER A 110 -9.47 -24.09 -0.55
C SER A 110 -10.94 -23.69 -0.74
N ASN A 111 -11.61 -23.37 0.36
CA ASN A 111 -12.97 -22.82 0.32
C ASN A 111 -13.02 -21.34 -0.09
N ILE A 112 -11.91 -20.62 0.06
CA ILE A 112 -11.75 -19.21 -0.29
C ILE A 112 -10.41 -19.06 -1.01
N VAL A 113 -10.43 -18.36 -2.13
CA VAL A 113 -9.24 -17.97 -2.89
C VAL A 113 -9.20 -16.44 -2.94
N VAL A 114 -8.11 -15.84 -2.48
CA VAL A 114 -7.86 -14.40 -2.55
C VAL A 114 -6.68 -14.16 -3.48
N SER A 115 -6.82 -13.24 -4.42
CA SER A 115 -5.77 -12.89 -5.38
C SER A 115 -5.61 -11.38 -5.44
N ASN A 116 -4.37 -10.92 -5.58
CA ASN A 116 -4.01 -9.53 -5.89
C ASN A 116 -3.39 -9.39 -7.30
N LEU A 117 -3.62 -10.38 -8.16
CA LEU A 117 -3.22 -10.33 -9.56
C LEU A 117 -4.15 -9.40 -10.34
N ASP A 118 -3.59 -8.76 -11.38
CA ASP A 118 -4.32 -7.91 -12.33
C ASP A 118 -5.23 -8.75 -13.25
#